data_300bb026a5af2508ceaee1020d73329b
#
_entry.id   300bb026a5af2508ceaee1020d73329b
#
_cell.length_a   1.000
_cell.length_b   1.000
_cell.length_c   1.000
_cell.angle_alpha   90.00
_cell.angle_beta   90.00
_cell.angle_gamma   90.00
#
_symmetry.space_group_name_H-M   'P 1'
#
loop_
_entity.id
_entity.type
_entity.pdbx_description
1 polymer ?
#
loop_
_entity_poly.entity_id
_entity_poly.type
_entity_poly.pdbx_seq_one_letter_code
_entity_poly.pdbx_strand_id
1 'polypeptide(L)'
;MGWGVRALVTLAGRPRGWAKEAKTRGKDAFTGKLIVLIDSRSASAAELFARVVQLEKRGVVIGDTSSGAVMEARFFFMSQGIDTKIFYGASITEADLIMADGRSLENNGVAPDEVVLPTTADLATGSDPVLSRAAELAGIKIDSAAAGKLFPIQWMPE
;
A
#
# COMPACT_ATOMS: atom_id res chain seq x y z
N MET A 1 22.61 -12.61 1.78
CA MET A 1 22.36 -12.43 0.35
C MET A 1 22.09 -10.95 0.09
N GLY A 2 22.92 -10.30 -0.70
CA GLY A 2 22.80 -8.88 -0.98
C GLY A 2 21.61 -8.61 -1.92
N TRP A 3 20.73 -7.72 -1.53
CA TRP A 3 19.67 -7.20 -2.38
C TRP A 3 20.32 -6.29 -3.42
N GLY A 4 20.37 -6.74 -4.66
CA GLY A 4 20.76 -5.89 -5.78
C GLY A 4 19.68 -4.84 -6.06
N VAL A 5 20.04 -3.80 -6.80
CA VAL A 5 19.09 -2.86 -7.38
C VAL A 5 18.14 -3.65 -8.29
N ARG A 6 16.83 -3.60 -8.01
CA ARG A 6 15.81 -4.21 -8.87
C ARG A 6 14.83 -3.13 -9.30
N ALA A 7 14.49 -3.13 -10.58
CA ALA A 7 13.37 -2.35 -11.06
C ALA A 7 12.09 -2.91 -10.44
N LEU A 8 11.42 -2.11 -9.62
CA LEU A 8 10.18 -2.52 -8.95
C LEU A 8 8.97 -2.27 -9.84
N VAL A 9 9.03 -1.21 -10.64
CA VAL A 9 7.91 -0.72 -11.43
C VAL A 9 8.41 -0.08 -12.71
N THR A 10 7.76 -0.36 -13.83
CA THR A 10 7.92 0.34 -15.11
C THR A 10 6.71 1.23 -15.38
N LEU A 11 6.92 2.38 -16.02
CA LEU A 11 5.87 3.31 -16.39
C LEU A 11 5.41 3.02 -17.82
N ALA A 12 4.21 2.46 -17.99
CA ALA A 12 3.60 2.27 -19.31
C ALA A 12 3.18 3.62 -19.89
N GLY A 13 3.39 3.82 -21.19
CA GLY A 13 3.14 5.09 -21.87
C GLY A 13 4.34 6.08 -21.85
N ARG A 14 5.45 5.72 -21.19
CA ARG A 14 6.70 6.51 -21.19
C ARG A 14 7.78 5.83 -22.03
N PRO A 15 8.80 6.59 -22.52
CA PRO A 15 9.94 6.00 -23.21
C PRO A 15 10.61 4.89 -22.39
N ARG A 16 11.18 3.89 -23.06
CA ARG A 16 11.95 2.83 -22.41
C ARG A 16 13.02 3.43 -21.51
N GLY A 17 13.07 2.99 -20.24
CA GLY A 17 14.03 3.46 -19.24
C GLY A 17 13.41 4.24 -18.06
N TRP A 18 12.14 4.51 -18.09
CA TRP A 18 11.43 5.07 -16.94
C TRP A 18 10.97 3.95 -16.01
N ALA A 19 11.88 3.53 -15.14
CA ALA A 19 11.59 2.57 -14.10
C ALA A 19 11.83 3.20 -12.73
N LYS A 20 10.97 2.87 -11.77
CA LYS A 20 11.21 3.20 -10.36
C LYS A 20 11.93 2.03 -9.73
N GLU A 21 13.05 2.30 -9.09
CA GLU A 21 13.90 1.30 -8.46
C GLU A 21 14.01 1.59 -6.96
N ALA A 22 13.96 0.54 -6.15
CA ALA A 22 14.36 0.63 -4.75
C ALA A 22 15.77 0.04 -4.58
N LYS A 23 16.58 0.75 -3.83
CA LYS A 23 17.94 0.31 -3.47
C LYS A 23 17.96 -0.19 -2.04
N THR A 24 18.63 -1.31 -1.82
CA THR A 24 18.84 -1.80 -0.46
C THR A 24 19.71 -0.86 0.36
N ARG A 25 19.48 -0.81 1.66
CA ARG A 25 20.39 -0.18 2.64
C ARG A 25 21.50 -1.13 3.13
N GLY A 26 21.67 -2.26 2.48
CA GLY A 26 22.69 -3.24 2.84
C GLY A 26 22.53 -3.76 4.28
N LYS A 27 23.57 -3.61 5.10
CA LYS A 27 23.58 -4.05 6.50
C LYS A 27 22.56 -3.34 7.39
N ASP A 28 22.11 -2.17 7.00
CA ASP A 28 21.14 -1.35 7.74
C ASP A 28 19.68 -1.63 7.32
N ALA A 29 19.47 -2.64 6.46
CA ALA A 29 18.14 -3.06 6.06
C ALA A 29 17.45 -3.81 7.21
N PHE A 30 16.14 -3.54 7.41
CA PHE A 30 15.34 -4.27 8.39
C PHE A 30 15.27 -5.75 8.04
N THR A 31 15.69 -6.62 8.96
CA THR A 31 15.76 -8.09 8.78
C THR A 31 14.70 -8.87 9.57
N GLY A 32 13.92 -8.19 10.40
CA GLY A 32 12.87 -8.80 11.21
C GLY A 32 11.70 -9.34 10.39
N LYS A 33 10.75 -9.99 11.03
CA LYS A 33 9.48 -10.41 10.41
C LYS A 33 8.71 -9.18 9.92
N LEU A 34 8.14 -9.27 8.74
CA LEU A 34 7.33 -8.23 8.13
C LEU A 34 5.95 -8.80 7.81
N ILE A 35 4.92 -8.24 8.42
CA ILE A 35 3.53 -8.51 8.13
C ILE A 35 2.90 -7.19 7.70
N VAL A 36 2.27 -7.19 6.53
CA VAL A 36 1.64 -6.00 5.95
C VAL A 36 0.13 -6.21 5.99
N LEU A 37 -0.58 -5.27 6.59
CA LEU A 37 -2.03 -5.28 6.64
C LEU A 37 -2.56 -4.36 5.55
N ILE A 38 -3.49 -4.87 4.76
CA ILE A 38 -4.18 -4.11 3.71
C ILE A 38 -5.68 -4.30 3.81
N ASP A 39 -6.41 -3.32 3.31
CA ASP A 39 -7.86 -3.33 3.21
C ASP A 39 -8.31 -2.65 1.90
N SER A 40 -9.61 -2.63 1.64
CA SER A 40 -10.20 -2.00 0.45
C SER A 40 -9.95 -0.48 0.34
N ARG A 41 -9.42 0.17 1.38
CA ARG A 41 -9.04 1.59 1.40
C ARG A 41 -7.54 1.79 1.18
N SER A 42 -6.76 0.74 1.20
CA SER A 42 -5.33 0.77 0.90
C SER A 42 -5.14 1.06 -0.58
N ALA A 43 -4.53 2.21 -0.91
CA ALA A 43 -4.44 2.72 -2.28
C ALA A 43 -3.02 3.21 -2.63
N SER A 44 -2.72 3.30 -3.94
CA SER A 44 -1.53 3.95 -4.49
C SER A 44 -0.21 3.36 -3.96
N ALA A 45 0.62 4.17 -3.31
CA ALA A 45 1.93 3.73 -2.80
C ALA A 45 1.85 2.58 -1.80
N ALA A 46 0.76 2.46 -1.03
CA ALA A 46 0.53 1.34 -0.11
C ALA A 46 0.39 0.02 -0.88
N GLU A 47 -0.28 0.03 -2.01
CA GLU A 47 -0.47 -1.13 -2.89
C GLU A 47 0.86 -1.55 -3.54
N LEU A 48 1.63 -0.57 -4.04
CA LEU A 48 2.97 -0.83 -4.56
C LEU A 48 3.87 -1.48 -3.51
N PHE A 49 3.84 -0.97 -2.28
CA PHE A 49 4.61 -1.54 -1.18
C PHE A 49 4.19 -2.98 -0.86
N ALA A 50 2.89 -3.22 -0.69
CA ALA A 50 2.36 -4.55 -0.41
C ALA A 50 2.74 -5.55 -1.52
N ARG A 51 2.57 -5.14 -2.80
CA ARG A 51 2.93 -6.00 -3.93
C ARG A 51 4.43 -6.29 -4.01
N VAL A 52 5.29 -5.31 -3.74
CA VAL A 52 6.74 -5.53 -3.66
C VAL A 52 7.09 -6.52 -2.58
N VAL A 53 6.47 -6.43 -1.40
CA VAL A 53 6.69 -7.39 -0.30
C VAL A 53 6.35 -8.81 -0.73
N GLN A 54 5.26 -9.02 -1.48
CA GLN A 54 4.89 -10.33 -2.04
C GLN A 54 5.89 -10.80 -3.09
N LEU A 55 6.20 -9.98 -4.09
CA LEU A 55 7.10 -10.34 -5.20
C LEU A 55 8.50 -10.69 -4.71
N GLU A 56 8.99 -9.97 -3.72
CA GLU A 56 10.30 -10.21 -3.11
C GLU A 56 10.27 -11.27 -1.99
N LYS A 57 9.09 -11.84 -1.70
CA LYS A 57 8.91 -12.82 -0.60
C LYS A 57 9.50 -12.32 0.73
N ARG A 58 9.37 -11.01 0.97
CA ARG A 58 9.99 -10.35 2.12
C ARG A 58 9.15 -10.46 3.39
N GLY A 59 7.86 -10.67 3.24
CA GLY A 59 6.89 -10.74 4.31
C GLY A 59 5.61 -11.39 3.87
N VAL A 60 4.60 -11.29 4.71
CA VAL A 60 3.25 -11.80 4.46
C VAL A 60 2.30 -10.60 4.39
N VAL A 61 1.42 -10.57 3.42
CA VAL A 61 0.38 -9.56 3.25
C VAL A 61 -0.95 -10.19 3.66
N ILE A 62 -1.65 -9.60 4.62
CA ILE A 62 -2.93 -10.12 5.14
C ILE A 62 -4.00 -9.03 5.13
N GLY A 63 -5.26 -9.43 5.18
CA GLY A 63 -6.41 -8.54 5.25
C GLY A 63 -7.38 -8.72 4.10
N ASP A 64 -7.81 -7.62 3.48
CA ASP A 64 -8.69 -7.60 2.32
C ASP A 64 -7.94 -7.16 1.05
N THR A 65 -8.56 -7.38 -0.11
CA THR A 65 -8.04 -6.85 -1.39
C THR A 65 -7.99 -5.33 -1.34
N SER A 66 -6.89 -4.76 -1.81
CA SER A 66 -6.68 -3.31 -1.83
C SER A 66 -7.51 -2.59 -2.90
N SER A 67 -7.48 -1.27 -2.90
CA SER A 67 -8.36 -0.41 -3.71
C SER A 67 -8.22 -0.58 -5.23
N GLY A 68 -7.03 -0.88 -5.74
CA GLY A 68 -6.77 -0.89 -7.18
C GLY A 68 -6.69 0.51 -7.80
N ALA A 69 -6.14 1.47 -7.07
CA ALA A 69 -5.99 2.85 -7.50
C ALA A 69 -4.49 3.24 -7.57
N VAL A 70 -3.81 2.81 -8.64
CA VAL A 70 -2.34 2.82 -8.73
C VAL A 70 -1.84 3.41 -10.04
N MET A 71 -2.24 4.65 -10.33
CA MET A 71 -1.74 5.36 -11.49
C MET A 71 -0.72 6.43 -11.12
N GLU A 72 0.24 6.70 -12.00
CA GLU A 72 1.14 7.83 -11.90
C GLU A 72 0.42 9.09 -12.38
N ALA A 73 0.32 10.08 -11.50
CA ALA A 73 -0.25 11.38 -11.84
C ALA A 73 0.79 12.49 -11.66
N ARG A 74 0.72 13.49 -12.52
CA ARG A 74 1.52 14.70 -12.41
C ARG A 74 0.62 15.88 -12.03
N PHE A 75 1.08 16.64 -11.06
CA PHE A 75 0.40 17.88 -10.69
C PHE A 75 0.94 19.05 -11.51
N PHE A 76 0.05 19.75 -12.20
CA PHE A 76 0.35 20.97 -12.94
C PHE A 76 -0.15 22.17 -12.15
N PHE A 77 0.78 22.96 -11.69
CA PHE A 77 0.48 24.16 -10.94
C PHE A 77 0.35 25.36 -11.87
N MET A 78 -0.71 26.16 -11.71
CA MET A 78 -1.01 27.33 -12.55
C MET A 78 -1.38 28.50 -11.66
N SER A 79 -1.19 29.72 -12.20
CA SER A 79 -1.68 30.93 -11.56
C SER A 79 -2.16 31.94 -12.61
N GLN A 80 -3.16 32.73 -12.25
CA GLN A 80 -3.72 33.77 -13.10
C GLN A 80 -4.02 35.02 -12.27
N GLY A 81 -3.88 36.19 -12.89
CA GLY A 81 -4.18 37.49 -12.28
C GLY A 81 -3.00 38.48 -12.41
N ILE A 82 -3.29 39.78 -12.29
CA ILE A 82 -2.29 40.85 -12.33
C ILE A 82 -2.05 41.37 -10.90
N ASP A 83 -3.00 42.03 -10.29
CA ASP A 83 -2.89 42.59 -8.93
C ASP A 83 -3.17 41.54 -7.86
N THR A 84 -4.12 40.67 -8.11
CA THR A 84 -4.44 39.52 -7.25
C THR A 84 -4.20 38.23 -8.03
N LYS A 85 -3.37 37.34 -7.48
CA LYS A 85 -3.10 36.04 -8.10
C LYS A 85 -3.97 34.96 -7.49
N ILE A 86 -4.67 34.24 -8.37
CA ILE A 86 -5.40 33.03 -8.05
C ILE A 86 -4.49 31.84 -8.42
N PHE A 87 -4.26 30.98 -7.46
CA PHE A 87 -3.49 29.75 -7.65
C PHE A 87 -4.44 28.56 -7.79
N TYR A 88 -4.23 27.76 -8.80
CA TYR A 88 -4.99 26.55 -9.04
C TYR A 88 -4.10 25.48 -9.68
N GLY A 89 -4.58 24.26 -9.81
CA GLY A 89 -3.82 23.21 -10.45
C GLY A 89 -4.70 22.03 -10.83
N ALA A 90 -4.12 21.16 -11.65
CA ALA A 90 -4.75 19.92 -12.07
C ALA A 90 -3.79 18.76 -11.82
N SER A 91 -4.30 17.68 -11.26
CA SER A 91 -3.60 16.38 -11.22
C SER A 91 -4.04 15.59 -12.44
N ILE A 92 -3.11 15.28 -13.32
CA ILE A 92 -3.38 14.55 -14.57
C ILE A 92 -2.65 13.22 -14.52
N THR A 93 -3.40 12.13 -14.69
CA THR A 93 -2.85 10.78 -14.83
C THR A 93 -2.07 10.68 -16.12
N GLU A 94 -0.81 10.25 -16.05
CA GLU A 94 0.09 10.20 -17.19
C GLU A 94 0.57 8.79 -17.54
N ALA A 95 0.59 7.87 -16.59
CA ALA A 95 1.12 6.54 -16.83
C ALA A 95 0.52 5.49 -15.90
N ASP A 96 0.43 4.27 -16.40
CA ASP A 96 0.18 3.07 -15.60
C ASP A 96 1.49 2.55 -15.00
N LEU A 97 1.38 1.94 -13.82
CA LEU A 97 2.49 1.38 -13.06
C LEU A 97 2.51 -0.14 -13.22
N ILE A 98 3.41 -0.63 -14.07
CA ILE A 98 3.55 -2.07 -14.31
C ILE A 98 4.60 -2.66 -13.36
N MET A 99 4.16 -3.59 -12.53
CA MET A 99 5.00 -4.27 -11.55
C MET A 99 6.04 -5.18 -12.21
N ALA A 100 7.02 -5.65 -11.44
CA ALA A 100 8.10 -6.50 -11.95
C ALA A 100 7.63 -7.85 -12.53
N ASP A 101 6.42 -8.29 -12.19
CA ASP A 101 5.77 -9.47 -12.77
C ASP A 101 4.97 -9.18 -14.04
N GLY A 102 5.02 -7.96 -14.56
CA GLY A 102 4.32 -7.51 -15.76
C GLY A 102 2.84 -7.15 -15.54
N ARG A 103 2.37 -7.07 -14.30
CA ARG A 103 0.97 -6.76 -13.98
C ARG A 103 0.79 -5.30 -13.57
N SER A 104 -0.32 -4.70 -14.00
CA SER A 104 -0.84 -3.47 -13.44
C SER A 104 -1.72 -3.79 -12.22
N LEU A 105 -1.65 -2.92 -11.22
CA LEU A 105 -2.52 -2.96 -10.05
C LEU A 105 -3.77 -2.09 -10.23
N GLU A 106 -3.79 -1.23 -11.25
CA GLU A 106 -4.95 -0.38 -11.53
C GLU A 106 -6.19 -1.23 -11.81
N ASN A 107 -7.30 -0.92 -11.15
CA ASN A 107 -8.56 -1.66 -11.14
C ASN A 107 -8.50 -3.12 -10.65
N ASN A 108 -7.32 -3.60 -10.23
CA ASN A 108 -7.14 -4.98 -9.76
C ASN A 108 -6.82 -5.05 -8.27
N GLY A 109 -6.04 -4.09 -7.77
CA GLY A 109 -5.55 -4.11 -6.41
C GLY A 109 -4.53 -5.21 -6.13
N VAL A 110 -4.20 -5.35 -4.87
CA VAL A 110 -3.35 -6.42 -4.32
C VAL A 110 -4.24 -7.38 -3.55
N ALA A 111 -4.35 -8.61 -4.01
CA ALA A 111 -4.95 -9.68 -3.22
C ALA A 111 -3.98 -10.07 -2.09
N PRO A 112 -4.43 -10.16 -0.83
CA PRO A 112 -3.56 -10.57 0.27
C PRO A 112 -3.15 -12.04 0.13
N ASP A 113 -2.05 -12.42 0.76
CA ASP A 113 -1.60 -13.82 0.84
C ASP A 113 -2.53 -14.62 1.76
N GLU A 114 -3.11 -13.97 2.76
CA GLU A 114 -4.11 -14.54 3.67
C GLU A 114 -5.27 -13.54 3.85
N VAL A 115 -6.47 -13.93 3.44
CA VAL A 115 -7.68 -13.13 3.63
C VAL A 115 -8.13 -13.22 5.07
N VAL A 116 -8.20 -12.09 5.76
CA VAL A 116 -8.70 -11.94 7.13
C VAL A 116 -9.65 -10.76 7.17
N LEU A 117 -10.94 -11.03 7.33
CA LEU A 117 -11.98 -10.00 7.33
C LEU A 117 -12.63 -9.90 8.70
N PRO A 118 -12.89 -8.69 9.22
CA PRO A 118 -13.73 -8.53 10.40
C PRO A 118 -15.16 -8.94 10.07
N THR A 119 -15.79 -9.66 11.00
CA THR A 119 -17.23 -9.95 10.95
C THR A 119 -18.04 -8.74 11.40
N THR A 120 -19.35 -8.78 11.15
CA THR A 120 -20.27 -7.76 11.70
C THR A 120 -20.22 -7.68 13.23
N ALA A 121 -20.01 -8.82 13.91
CA ALA A 121 -19.83 -8.86 15.35
C ALA A 121 -18.53 -8.19 15.80
N ASP A 122 -17.43 -8.41 15.08
CA ASP A 122 -16.14 -7.74 15.36
C ASP A 122 -16.28 -6.24 15.23
N LEU A 123 -16.91 -5.76 14.14
CA LEU A 123 -17.15 -4.33 13.93
C LEU A 123 -18.04 -3.72 15.02
N ALA A 124 -19.11 -4.42 15.43
CA ALA A 124 -20.02 -3.96 16.48
C ALA A 124 -19.36 -3.89 17.87
N THR A 125 -18.39 -4.75 18.13
CA THR A 125 -17.66 -4.79 19.42
C THR A 125 -16.35 -4.03 19.40
N GLY A 126 -15.92 -3.51 18.24
CA GLY A 126 -14.62 -2.88 18.07
C GLY A 126 -13.44 -3.84 18.18
N SER A 127 -13.66 -5.11 17.87
CA SER A 127 -12.61 -6.13 17.81
C SER A 127 -11.84 -6.06 16.49
N ASP A 128 -10.53 -6.37 16.53
CA ASP A 128 -9.67 -6.38 15.35
C ASP A 128 -9.04 -7.76 15.11
N PRO A 129 -9.70 -8.62 14.32
CA PRO A 129 -9.17 -9.94 13.99
C PRO A 129 -7.94 -9.86 13.07
N VAL A 130 -7.82 -8.81 12.24
CA VAL A 130 -6.69 -8.65 11.33
C VAL A 130 -5.40 -8.38 12.11
N LEU A 131 -5.44 -7.42 13.04
CA LEU A 131 -4.29 -7.13 13.90
C LEU A 131 -3.97 -8.31 14.83
N SER A 132 -4.99 -8.99 15.37
CA SER A 132 -4.79 -10.21 16.18
C SER A 132 -4.03 -11.28 15.37
N ARG A 133 -4.44 -11.53 14.13
CA ARG A 133 -3.77 -12.50 13.25
C ARG A 133 -2.35 -12.07 12.88
N ALA A 134 -2.13 -10.77 12.61
CA ALA A 134 -0.80 -10.23 12.37
C ALA A 134 0.14 -10.45 13.57
N ALA A 135 -0.35 -10.21 14.76
CA ALA A 135 0.40 -10.43 16.00
C ALA A 135 0.77 -11.91 16.17
N GLU A 136 -0.16 -12.83 15.91
CA GLU A 136 0.08 -14.28 15.94
C GLU A 136 1.20 -14.68 14.96
N LEU A 137 1.14 -14.18 13.72
CA LEU A 137 2.19 -14.39 12.71
C LEU A 137 3.54 -13.83 13.17
N ALA A 138 3.54 -12.76 13.95
CA ALA A 138 4.75 -12.19 14.55
C ALA A 138 5.24 -12.99 15.78
N GLY A 139 4.45 -13.93 16.29
CA GLY A 139 4.76 -14.72 17.48
C GLY A 139 4.24 -14.10 18.78
N ILE A 140 3.33 -13.13 18.70
CA ILE A 140 2.69 -12.44 19.83
C ILE A 140 1.25 -12.94 19.96
N LYS A 141 0.84 -13.31 21.16
CA LYS A 141 -0.56 -13.70 21.42
C LYS A 141 -1.34 -12.50 21.93
N ILE A 142 -2.31 -12.06 21.15
CA ILE A 142 -3.30 -11.06 21.52
C ILE A 142 -4.64 -11.44 20.90
N ASP A 143 -5.71 -11.41 21.67
CA ASP A 143 -7.04 -11.65 21.14
C ASP A 143 -7.58 -10.44 20.35
N SER A 144 -8.61 -10.65 19.52
CA SER A 144 -9.17 -9.61 18.67
C SER A 144 -9.78 -8.45 19.45
N ALA A 145 -10.35 -8.71 20.63
CA ALA A 145 -10.92 -7.66 21.48
C ALA A 145 -9.83 -6.76 22.08
N ALA A 146 -8.72 -7.36 22.51
CA ALA A 146 -7.57 -6.60 22.99
C ALA A 146 -6.85 -5.87 21.85
N ALA A 147 -6.73 -6.50 20.66
CA ALA A 147 -6.16 -5.89 19.46
C ALA A 147 -6.93 -4.62 19.04
N GLY A 148 -8.26 -4.69 19.01
CA GLY A 148 -9.12 -3.56 18.64
C GLY A 148 -8.99 -2.34 19.58
N LYS A 149 -8.61 -2.55 20.83
CA LYS A 149 -8.36 -1.46 21.79
C LYS A 149 -7.04 -0.72 21.54
N LEU A 150 -6.07 -1.32 20.85
CA LEU A 150 -4.79 -0.69 20.56
C LEU A 150 -4.94 0.43 19.53
N PHE A 151 -5.79 0.22 18.53
CA PHE A 151 -6.05 1.20 17.47
C PHE A 151 -7.58 1.28 17.22
N PRO A 152 -8.33 1.93 18.12
CA PRO A 152 -9.77 2.02 17.98
C PRO A 152 -10.16 2.74 16.71
N ILE A 153 -11.14 2.20 15.98
CA ILE A 153 -11.67 2.81 14.76
C ILE A 153 -12.26 4.16 15.14
N GLN A 154 -11.70 5.22 14.59
CA GLN A 154 -12.26 6.56 14.70
C GLN A 154 -13.18 6.79 13.50
N TRP A 155 -14.48 6.77 13.75
CA TRP A 155 -15.45 7.18 12.74
C TRP A 155 -15.30 8.70 12.57
N MET A 156 -14.81 9.11 11.40
CA MET A 156 -14.82 10.54 11.07
C MET A 156 -16.27 10.98 10.94
N PRO A 157 -16.70 12.04 11.64
CA PRO A 157 -18.00 12.64 11.33
C PRO A 157 -17.98 13.14 9.88
N GLU A 158 -19.09 12.89 9.17
CA GLU A 158 -19.31 13.38 7.80
C GLU A 158 -19.28 14.93 7.73
#